data_b83f2a7c0cd2095a1e7d3fb74b4159d9
#
_entry.id   b83f2a7c0cd2095a1e7d3fb74b4159d9
#
_cell.length_a   1.000
_cell.length_b   1.000
_cell.length_c   1.000
_cell.angle_alpha   90.00
_cell.angle_beta   90.00
_cell.angle_gamma   90.00
#
_symmetry.space_group_name_H-M   'P 1'
#
loop_
_entity.id
_entity.type
_entity.pdbx_description
1 polymer ?
#
loop_
_entity_poly.entity_id
_entity_poly.type
_entity_poly.pdbx_seq_one_letter_code
_entity_poly.pdbx_strand_id
1 'polypeptide(L)'
;EENIKELIEKIDKIKSEEFVLDYQNVLKYGVYSSVISITCYILYFGGFQKWNKNQTVGKKLMRLKVVNKNNKDDVRLWQYILRTIIVYNLLFNSLSVVVSYMFKGNLFFTTSIITSIIGYVITYVGYIMILFRKDGCGLHDLVSGTKVVEV
;
A
#
# COMPACT_ATOMS: atom_id res chain seq x y z
N GLU A 1 47.92 -13.53 -4.54
CA GLU A 1 46.68 -13.18 -5.28
C GLU A 1 45.44 -13.86 -4.68
N GLU A 2 45.53 -15.12 -4.25
CA GLU A 2 44.42 -15.86 -3.66
C GLU A 2 43.97 -15.25 -2.31
N ASN A 3 44.87 -14.84 -1.45
CA ASN A 3 44.61 -14.16 -0.18
C ASN A 3 43.93 -12.81 -0.36
N ILE A 4 44.22 -12.09 -1.44
CA ILE A 4 43.59 -10.78 -1.71
C ILE A 4 42.14 -10.97 -2.18
N LYS A 5 41.85 -11.98 -3.01
CA LYS A 5 40.49 -12.32 -3.43
C LYS A 5 39.63 -12.73 -2.24
N GLU A 6 40.15 -13.57 -1.36
CA GLU A 6 39.42 -13.99 -0.14
C GLU A 6 39.13 -12.81 0.79
N LEU A 7 40.07 -11.84 0.90
CA LEU A 7 39.85 -10.64 1.68
C LEU A 7 38.78 -9.71 1.06
N ILE A 8 38.77 -9.56 -0.25
CA ILE A 8 37.74 -8.79 -0.95
C ILE A 8 36.36 -9.41 -0.74
N GLU A 9 36.23 -10.72 -0.90
CA GLU A 9 34.97 -11.44 -0.69
C GLU A 9 34.45 -11.31 0.76
N LYS A 10 35.35 -11.37 1.74
CA LYS A 10 34.98 -11.11 3.14
C LYS A 10 34.51 -9.67 3.38
N ILE A 11 35.16 -8.70 2.79
CA ILE A 11 34.76 -7.28 2.88
C ILE A 11 33.38 -7.05 2.26
N ASP A 12 33.14 -7.61 1.08
CA ASP A 12 31.87 -7.48 0.39
C ASP A 12 30.73 -8.16 1.16
N LYS A 13 31.00 -9.30 1.77
CA LYS A 13 30.03 -9.97 2.64
C LYS A 13 29.69 -9.15 3.88
N ILE A 14 30.69 -8.59 4.58
CA ILE A 14 30.47 -7.73 5.74
C ILE A 14 29.65 -6.50 5.37
N LYS A 15 29.99 -5.83 4.26
CA LYS A 15 29.23 -4.68 3.78
C LYS A 15 27.78 -5.02 3.42
N SER A 16 27.55 -6.19 2.83
CA SER A 16 26.19 -6.62 2.50
C SER A 16 25.35 -6.93 3.73
N GLU A 17 25.94 -7.53 4.76
CA GLU A 17 25.28 -7.81 6.04
C GLU A 17 24.97 -6.51 6.80
N GLU A 18 25.89 -5.57 6.84
CA GLU A 18 25.70 -4.24 7.43
C GLU A 18 24.58 -3.46 6.74
N PHE A 19 24.57 -3.42 5.40
CA PHE A 19 23.50 -2.80 4.62
C PHE A 19 22.11 -3.38 4.94
N VAL A 20 22.01 -4.72 5.04
CA VAL A 20 20.73 -5.38 5.37
C VAL A 20 20.26 -5.01 6.77
N LEU A 21 21.18 -4.93 7.75
CA LEU A 21 20.86 -4.52 9.12
C LEU A 21 20.40 -3.06 9.19
N ASP A 22 21.08 -2.17 8.49
CA ASP A 22 20.72 -0.76 8.43
C ASP A 22 19.35 -0.56 7.77
N TYR A 23 19.09 -1.23 6.67
CA TYR A 23 17.78 -1.20 6.01
C TYR A 23 16.67 -1.71 6.93
N GLN A 24 16.91 -2.79 7.68
CA GLN A 24 15.97 -3.32 8.66
C GLN A 24 15.70 -2.31 9.79
N ASN A 25 16.73 -1.63 10.29
CA ASN A 25 16.60 -0.63 11.32
C ASN A 25 15.79 0.59 10.83
N VAL A 26 16.06 1.06 9.62
CA VAL A 26 15.28 2.14 8.99
C VAL A 26 13.79 1.78 8.93
N LEU A 27 13.44 0.57 8.51
CA LEU A 27 12.04 0.12 8.49
C LEU A 27 11.42 0.06 9.89
N LYS A 28 12.15 -0.43 10.90
CA LYS A 28 11.67 -0.44 12.28
C LYS A 28 11.41 0.96 12.83
N TYR A 29 12.29 1.91 12.58
CA TYR A 29 12.07 3.31 12.97
C TYR A 29 10.94 3.97 12.17
N GLY A 30 10.72 3.53 10.92
CA GLY A 30 9.62 3.96 10.08
C GLY A 30 8.22 3.54 10.53
N VAL A 31 8.10 2.65 11.54
CA VAL A 31 6.80 2.18 12.04
C VAL A 31 5.92 3.33 12.52
N TYR A 32 6.46 4.26 13.29
CA TYR A 32 5.70 5.40 13.80
C TYR A 32 5.13 6.26 12.66
N SER A 33 5.98 6.57 11.66
CA SER A 33 5.56 7.28 10.46
C SER A 33 4.49 6.53 9.68
N SER A 34 4.63 5.20 9.56
CA SER A 34 3.66 4.34 8.88
C SER A 34 2.31 4.32 9.59
N VAL A 35 2.28 4.20 10.92
CA VAL A 35 1.05 4.23 11.71
C VAL A 35 0.33 5.57 11.57
N ILE A 36 1.06 6.67 11.65
CA ILE A 36 0.49 8.02 11.46
C ILE A 36 -0.10 8.14 10.05
N SER A 37 0.63 7.71 9.01
CA SER A 37 0.19 7.77 7.62
C SER A 37 -1.07 6.93 7.39
N ILE A 38 -1.10 5.69 7.87
CA ILE A 38 -2.26 4.79 7.77
C ILE A 38 -3.48 5.42 8.45
N THR A 39 -3.30 5.97 9.65
CA THR A 39 -4.37 6.65 10.38
C THR A 39 -4.91 7.85 9.61
N CYS A 40 -4.03 8.70 9.07
CA CYS A 40 -4.43 9.84 8.23
C CYS A 40 -5.19 9.40 6.98
N TYR A 41 -4.75 8.34 6.29
CA TYR A 41 -5.46 7.81 5.12
C TYR A 41 -6.86 7.30 5.47
N ILE A 42 -7.00 6.55 6.54
CA ILE A 42 -8.30 6.02 6.99
C ILE A 42 -9.22 7.15 7.41
N LEU A 43 -8.74 8.13 8.15
CA LEU A 43 -9.53 9.28 8.58
C LEU A 43 -9.97 10.14 7.39
N TYR A 44 -9.08 10.44 6.44
CA TYR A 44 -9.40 11.28 5.29
C TYR A 44 -10.26 10.56 4.25
N PHE A 45 -9.87 9.39 3.81
CA PHE A 45 -10.59 8.65 2.76
C PHE A 45 -11.74 7.79 3.28
N GLY A 46 -11.74 7.43 4.57
CA GLY A 46 -12.84 6.75 5.23
C GLY A 46 -13.81 7.76 5.87
N GLY A 47 -13.36 8.42 6.93
CA GLY A 47 -14.20 9.29 7.76
C GLY A 47 -14.65 10.57 7.04
N PHE A 48 -13.69 11.40 6.61
CA PHE A 48 -13.98 12.69 5.97
C PHE A 48 -14.77 12.52 4.67
N GLN A 49 -14.41 11.56 3.83
CA GLN A 49 -15.11 11.32 2.57
C GLN A 49 -16.58 10.92 2.80
N LYS A 50 -16.86 10.10 3.80
CA LYS A 50 -18.24 9.75 4.16
C LYS A 50 -19.02 10.96 4.66
N TRP A 51 -18.42 11.76 5.54
CA TRP A 51 -19.04 12.97 6.08
C TRP A 51 -19.28 14.02 4.99
N ASN A 52 -18.37 14.17 4.04
CA ASN A 52 -18.48 15.13 2.92
C ASN A 52 -19.28 14.56 1.73
N LYS A 53 -20.44 13.98 1.98
CA LYS A 53 -21.38 13.48 0.95
C LYS A 53 -20.73 12.50 -0.05
N ASN A 54 -19.88 11.63 0.43
CA ASN A 54 -19.18 10.61 -0.35
C ASN A 54 -18.14 11.17 -1.35
N GLN A 55 -17.62 12.37 -1.07
CA GLN A 55 -16.64 13.06 -1.92
C GLN A 55 -15.39 13.44 -1.13
N THR A 56 -14.21 13.27 -1.71
CA THR A 56 -12.98 13.97 -1.28
C THR A 56 -12.95 15.36 -1.90
N VAL A 57 -12.06 16.24 -1.43
CA VAL A 57 -11.91 17.60 -2.00
C VAL A 57 -11.66 17.54 -3.50
N GLY A 58 -10.74 16.69 -3.97
CA GLY A 58 -10.45 16.54 -5.41
C GLY A 58 -11.64 16.01 -6.21
N LYS A 59 -12.39 15.03 -5.67
CA LYS A 59 -13.59 14.51 -6.33
C LYS A 59 -14.69 15.55 -6.41
N LYS A 60 -14.83 16.41 -5.41
CA LYS A 60 -15.78 17.51 -5.42
C LYS A 60 -15.46 18.53 -6.51
N LEU A 61 -14.18 18.86 -6.71
CA LEU A 61 -13.73 19.73 -7.80
C LEU A 61 -14.03 19.13 -9.18
N MET A 62 -13.88 17.83 -9.32
CA MET A 62 -14.12 17.09 -10.58
C MET A 62 -15.59 16.67 -10.74
N ARG A 63 -16.50 17.05 -9.85
CA ARG A 63 -17.90 16.62 -9.83
C ARG A 63 -18.08 15.11 -9.80
N LEU A 64 -17.21 14.41 -9.07
CA LEU A 64 -17.25 12.97 -8.92
C LEU A 64 -17.74 12.59 -7.52
N LYS A 65 -18.52 11.51 -7.44
CA LYS A 65 -19.03 10.95 -6.17
C LYS A 65 -18.83 9.44 -6.14
N VAL A 66 -18.52 8.91 -4.96
CA VAL A 66 -18.50 7.45 -4.74
C VAL A 66 -19.90 6.99 -4.35
N VAL A 67 -20.40 5.99 -5.01
CA VAL A 67 -21.72 5.38 -4.74
C VAL A 67 -21.57 3.88 -4.53
N ASN A 68 -22.51 3.28 -3.80
CA ASN A 68 -22.60 1.84 -3.68
C ASN A 68 -23.14 1.26 -5.01
N LYS A 69 -22.53 0.17 -5.48
CA LYS A 69 -22.91 -0.48 -6.73
C LYS A 69 -24.34 -1.03 -6.70
N ASN A 70 -24.80 -1.49 -5.54
CA ASN A 70 -26.12 -2.09 -5.35
C ASN A 70 -27.18 -1.06 -4.95
N ASN A 71 -26.80 -0.08 -4.12
CA ASN A 71 -27.72 0.93 -3.60
C ASN A 71 -27.05 2.30 -3.78
N LYS A 72 -27.46 3.08 -4.78
CA LYS A 72 -26.72 4.25 -5.29
C LYS A 72 -26.34 5.32 -4.27
N ASP A 73 -26.99 5.36 -3.12
CA ASP A 73 -26.82 6.45 -2.15
C ASP A 73 -26.17 6.05 -0.81
N ASP A 74 -26.16 4.77 -0.43
CA ASP A 74 -25.67 4.36 0.90
C ASP A 74 -24.36 3.58 0.82
N VAL A 75 -23.24 4.32 0.86
CA VAL A 75 -21.90 3.74 0.96
C VAL A 75 -21.57 3.55 2.44
N ARG A 76 -21.33 2.32 2.85
CA ARG A 76 -20.95 1.98 4.22
C ARG A 76 -19.50 2.35 4.51
N LEU A 77 -19.19 2.70 5.74
CA LEU A 77 -17.84 3.12 6.16
C LEU A 77 -16.77 2.06 5.85
N TRP A 78 -17.07 0.79 6.06
CA TRP A 78 -16.14 -0.30 5.76
C TRP A 78 -15.75 -0.40 4.28
N GLN A 79 -16.65 0.00 3.35
CA GLN A 79 -16.38 0.03 1.91
C GLN A 79 -15.31 1.07 1.57
N TYR A 80 -15.34 2.23 2.23
CA TYR A 80 -14.28 3.23 2.11
C TYR A 80 -12.95 2.73 2.66
N ILE A 81 -12.98 2.07 3.83
CA ILE A 81 -11.78 1.51 4.47
C ILE A 81 -11.14 0.46 3.55
N LEU A 82 -11.92 -0.50 3.02
CA LEU A 82 -11.42 -1.51 2.08
C LEU A 82 -10.82 -0.88 0.82
N ARG A 83 -11.51 0.11 0.24
CA ARG A 83 -11.02 0.86 -0.90
C ARG A 83 -9.67 1.53 -0.61
N THR A 84 -9.56 2.19 0.54
CA THR A 84 -8.34 2.86 0.97
C THR A 84 -7.18 1.89 1.16
N ILE A 85 -7.43 0.75 1.79
CA ILE A 85 -6.43 -0.31 2.00
C ILE A 85 -5.83 -0.79 0.67
N ILE A 86 -6.66 -0.99 -0.35
CA ILE A 86 -6.23 -1.48 -1.66
C ILE A 86 -5.51 -0.38 -2.45
N VAL A 87 -6.10 0.82 -2.56
CA VAL A 87 -5.54 1.94 -3.35
C VAL A 87 -4.17 2.38 -2.84
N TYR A 88 -4.00 2.46 -1.54
CA TYR A 88 -2.75 2.93 -0.92
C TYR A 88 -1.83 1.80 -0.48
N ASN A 89 -2.14 0.56 -0.87
CA ASN A 89 -1.31 -0.62 -0.56
C ASN A 89 -1.01 -0.79 0.94
N LEU A 90 -1.95 -0.38 1.80
CA LEU A 90 -1.73 -0.31 3.25
C LEU A 90 -1.51 -1.68 3.88
N LEU A 91 -2.14 -2.73 3.32
CA LEU A 91 -1.99 -4.10 3.79
C LEU A 91 -0.54 -4.59 3.64
N PHE A 92 0.07 -4.39 2.46
CA PHE A 92 1.44 -4.85 2.20
C PHE A 92 2.47 -3.97 2.90
N ASN A 93 2.20 -2.67 3.06
CA ASN A 93 3.04 -1.77 3.86
C ASN A 93 3.06 -2.19 5.33
N SER A 94 1.91 -2.52 5.93
CA SER A 94 1.85 -3.03 7.30
C SER A 94 2.49 -4.41 7.44
N LEU A 95 2.34 -5.28 6.43
CA LEU A 95 2.99 -6.59 6.42
C LEU A 95 4.52 -6.48 6.36
N SER A 96 5.07 -5.55 5.59
CA SER A 96 6.53 -5.29 5.55
C SER A 96 7.07 -4.89 6.92
N VAL A 97 6.31 -4.10 7.68
CA VAL A 97 6.67 -3.78 9.07
C VAL A 97 6.70 -5.04 9.94
N VAL A 98 5.68 -5.88 9.88
CA VAL A 98 5.64 -7.14 10.65
C VAL A 98 6.82 -8.03 10.29
N VAL A 99 7.11 -8.18 9.00
CA VAL A 99 8.25 -8.95 8.48
C VAL A 99 9.59 -8.45 9.05
N SER A 100 9.74 -7.12 9.24
CA SER A 100 10.97 -6.54 9.81
C SER A 100 11.22 -6.90 11.27
N TYR A 101 10.19 -7.29 12.00
CA TYR A 101 10.32 -7.79 13.38
C TYR A 101 10.47 -9.31 13.46
N MET A 102 9.87 -10.04 12.51
CA MET A 102 9.87 -11.51 12.56
C MET A 102 11.15 -12.12 11.98
N PHE A 103 11.73 -11.53 10.96
CA PHE A 103 12.87 -12.08 10.22
C PHE A 103 14.11 -11.18 10.37
N LYS A 104 15.30 -11.77 10.18
CA LYS A 104 16.59 -11.07 10.21
C LYS A 104 17.46 -11.45 9.02
N GLY A 105 18.44 -10.61 8.71
CA GLY A 105 19.42 -10.85 7.67
C GLY A 105 18.81 -11.06 6.28
N ASN A 106 19.38 -11.97 5.52
CA ASN A 106 18.96 -12.23 4.14
C ASN A 106 17.52 -12.69 4.00
N LEU A 107 16.98 -13.43 4.98
CA LEU A 107 15.60 -13.88 4.96
C LEU A 107 14.62 -12.70 5.07
N PHE A 108 14.92 -11.72 5.94
CA PHE A 108 14.17 -10.48 6.02
C PHE A 108 14.20 -9.72 4.68
N PHE A 109 15.39 -9.55 4.10
CA PHE A 109 15.56 -8.81 2.85
C PHE A 109 14.76 -9.43 1.70
N THR A 110 14.92 -10.74 1.49
CA THR A 110 14.18 -11.47 0.45
C THR A 110 12.67 -11.39 0.64
N THR A 111 12.19 -11.60 1.87
CA THR A 111 10.75 -11.57 2.17
C THR A 111 10.17 -10.17 1.98
N SER A 112 10.90 -9.13 2.36
CA SER A 112 10.48 -7.73 2.19
C SER A 112 10.38 -7.34 0.72
N ILE A 113 11.34 -7.75 -0.12
CA ILE A 113 11.31 -7.52 -1.57
C ILE A 113 10.08 -8.22 -2.19
N ILE A 114 9.89 -9.50 -1.90
CA ILE A 114 8.76 -10.27 -2.44
C ILE A 114 7.43 -9.62 -2.05
N THR A 115 7.25 -9.27 -0.78
CA THR A 115 6.05 -8.62 -0.27
C THR A 115 5.79 -7.29 -0.98
N SER A 116 6.83 -6.47 -1.18
CA SER A 116 6.73 -5.19 -1.88
C SER A 116 6.34 -5.38 -3.35
N ILE A 117 6.97 -6.31 -4.06
CA ILE A 117 6.66 -6.59 -5.46
C ILE A 117 5.20 -7.02 -5.61
N ILE A 118 4.72 -7.96 -4.79
CA ILE A 118 3.33 -8.41 -4.81
C ILE A 118 2.37 -7.24 -4.60
N GLY A 119 2.65 -6.39 -3.61
CA GLY A 119 1.83 -5.21 -3.33
C GLY A 119 1.77 -4.24 -4.51
N TYR A 120 2.89 -3.94 -5.13
CA TYR A 120 2.94 -3.08 -6.31
C TYR A 120 2.20 -3.69 -7.50
N VAL A 121 2.40 -4.97 -7.80
CA VAL A 121 1.71 -5.66 -8.89
C VAL A 121 0.20 -5.57 -8.73
N ILE A 122 -0.33 -5.84 -7.55
CA ILE A 122 -1.77 -5.75 -7.26
C ILE A 122 -2.28 -4.31 -7.48
N THR A 123 -1.52 -3.31 -7.02
CA THR A 123 -1.89 -1.90 -7.18
C THR A 123 -1.89 -1.49 -8.65
N TYR A 124 -0.85 -1.84 -9.42
CA TYR A 124 -0.78 -1.53 -10.85
C TYR A 124 -1.87 -2.24 -11.66
N VAL A 125 -2.13 -3.52 -11.39
CA VAL A 125 -3.24 -4.25 -12.01
C VAL A 125 -4.56 -3.55 -11.72
N GLY A 126 -4.76 -3.07 -10.48
CA GLY A 126 -5.93 -2.29 -10.09
C GLY A 126 -6.12 -1.00 -10.90
N TYR A 127 -5.05 -0.28 -11.21
CA TYR A 127 -5.10 0.91 -12.06
C TYR A 127 -5.33 0.58 -13.53
N ILE A 128 -4.65 -0.45 -14.06
CA ILE A 128 -4.82 -0.88 -15.45
C ILE A 128 -6.27 -1.32 -15.70
N MET A 129 -6.90 -2.01 -14.75
CA MET A 129 -8.30 -2.41 -14.87
C MET A 129 -9.26 -1.23 -15.12
N ILE A 130 -8.99 -0.06 -14.54
CA ILE A 130 -9.83 1.14 -14.77
C ILE A 130 -9.83 1.53 -16.24
N LEU A 131 -8.68 1.42 -16.93
CA LEU A 131 -8.53 1.81 -18.32
C LEU A 131 -9.22 0.84 -19.30
N PHE A 132 -9.20 -0.46 -18.99
CA PHE A 132 -9.73 -1.49 -19.88
C PHE A 132 -11.19 -1.86 -19.64
N ARG A 133 -11.75 -1.51 -18.48
CA ARG A 133 -13.13 -1.85 -18.15
C ARG A 133 -14.12 -0.79 -18.63
N LYS A 134 -15.17 -1.22 -19.31
CA LYS A 134 -16.26 -0.36 -19.78
C LYS A 134 -16.99 0.39 -18.66
N ASP A 135 -17.02 -0.20 -17.45
CA ASP A 135 -17.67 0.38 -16.28
C ASP A 135 -16.73 1.30 -15.46
N GLY A 136 -15.46 1.47 -15.90
CA GLY A 136 -14.47 2.33 -15.24
C GLY A 136 -14.15 1.94 -13.79
N CYS A 137 -14.47 0.71 -13.38
CA CYS A 137 -14.24 0.22 -12.02
C CYS A 137 -12.86 -0.43 -11.91
N GLY A 138 -12.04 0.04 -10.97
CA GLY A 138 -10.78 -0.60 -10.61
C GLY A 138 -10.96 -1.77 -9.64
N LEU A 139 -9.87 -2.47 -9.32
CA LEU A 139 -9.87 -3.58 -8.37
C LEU A 139 -10.45 -3.16 -7.01
N HIS A 140 -10.06 -2.01 -6.51
CA HIS A 140 -10.54 -1.45 -5.25
C HIS A 140 -12.06 -1.19 -5.25
N ASP A 141 -12.63 -0.79 -6.40
CA ASP A 141 -14.07 -0.59 -6.56
C ASP A 141 -14.83 -1.92 -6.56
N LEU A 142 -14.26 -2.95 -7.19
CA LEU A 142 -14.86 -4.29 -7.22
C LEU A 142 -14.91 -4.92 -5.83
N VAL A 143 -13.79 -4.89 -5.12
CA VAL A 143 -13.68 -5.52 -3.79
C VAL A 143 -14.54 -4.78 -2.77
N SER A 144 -14.60 -3.45 -2.85
CA SER A 144 -15.42 -2.64 -1.93
C SER A 144 -16.90 -2.56 -2.33
N GLY A 145 -17.28 -3.03 -3.53
CA GLY A 145 -18.65 -2.92 -4.05
C GLY A 145 -19.08 -1.48 -4.31
N THR A 146 -18.14 -0.61 -4.67
CA THR A 146 -18.37 0.81 -4.94
C THR A 146 -18.20 1.15 -6.43
N LYS A 147 -18.65 2.31 -6.82
CA LYS A 147 -18.44 2.90 -8.16
C LYS A 147 -18.29 4.41 -8.04
N VAL A 148 -17.49 5.00 -8.92
CA VAL A 148 -17.39 6.46 -9.08
C VAL A 148 -18.36 6.89 -10.17
N VAL A 149 -19.14 7.93 -9.91
CA VAL A 149 -20.10 8.53 -10.86
C VAL A 149 -19.93 10.04 -10.89
N GLU A 150 -20.30 10.64 -11.99
CA GLU A 150 -20.43 12.09 -12.12
C GLU A 150 -21.71 12.59 -11.43
N VAL A 151 -21.65 13.82 -10.87
CA VAL A 151 -22.76 14.48 -10.14
C VAL A 151 -23.11 15.80 -10.80
#